data_6787668aba0f4eda04b65d07e5fd8cb0
#
_entry.id   6787668aba0f4eda04b65d07e5fd8cb0
#
_cell.length_a   1.000
_cell.length_b   1.000
_cell.length_c   1.000
_cell.angle_alpha   90.00
_cell.angle_beta   90.00
_cell.angle_gamma   90.00
#
_symmetry.space_group_name_H-M   'P 1'
#
loop_
_entity.id
_entity.type
_entity.pdbx_description
1 polymer ?
#
loop_
_entity_poly.entity_id
_entity_poly.type
_entity_poly.pdbx_seq_one_letter_code
_entity_poly.pdbx_strand_id
1 'polypeptide(L)' 'DKIPMGPAMNKSLTFRMGQTHVNRWTDDLVRRIDEGQIDPSFVITHEVPLDQGPEMYRTFRDKQDSCIKVVLKP' A
#
# COMPACT_ATOMS: atom_id res chain seq x y z
N ASP A 1 -5.94 -17.17 -13.89
CA ASP A 1 -6.19 -15.86 -14.42
C ASP A 1 -5.98 -15.85 -15.92
N LYS A 2 -7.09 -15.91 -16.65
CA LYS A 2 -7.08 -15.96 -18.11
C LYS A 2 -7.64 -14.68 -18.67
N ILE A 3 -6.89 -14.04 -19.57
CA ILE A 3 -7.33 -12.86 -20.29
C ILE A 3 -7.74 -13.27 -21.70
N PRO A 4 -8.95 -12.91 -22.18
CA PRO A 4 -9.41 -13.23 -23.55
C PRO A 4 -8.72 -12.32 -24.57
N MET A 5 -7.43 -12.55 -24.83
CA MET A 5 -6.63 -11.69 -25.72
C MET A 5 -7.11 -11.70 -27.17
N GLY A 6 -7.62 -12.83 -27.65
CA GLY A 6 -8.16 -12.91 -29.02
C GLY A 6 -9.31 -11.93 -29.26
N PRO A 7 -10.38 -11.97 -28.47
CA PRO A 7 -11.46 -10.97 -28.55
C PRO A 7 -10.99 -9.53 -28.35
N ALA A 8 -10.03 -9.29 -27.46
CA ALA A 8 -9.49 -7.96 -27.25
C ALA A 8 -8.77 -7.41 -28.49
N MET A 9 -7.99 -8.26 -29.15
CA MET A 9 -7.30 -7.91 -30.38
C MET A 9 -8.30 -7.63 -31.51
N ASN A 10 -9.31 -8.48 -31.65
CA ASN A 10 -10.35 -8.30 -32.69
C ASN A 10 -11.14 -6.99 -32.51
N LYS A 11 -11.24 -6.49 -31.29
CA LYS A 11 -11.90 -5.23 -30.98
C LYS A 11 -10.97 -4.03 -31.00
N SER A 12 -9.70 -4.23 -31.32
CA SER A 12 -8.67 -3.17 -31.34
C SER A 12 -8.59 -2.39 -30.03
N LEU A 13 -8.66 -3.09 -28.89
CA LEU A 13 -8.63 -2.45 -27.58
C LEU A 13 -7.23 -1.96 -27.23
N THR A 14 -7.17 -0.82 -26.56
CA THR A 14 -5.95 -0.30 -25.97
C THR A 14 -5.92 -0.60 -24.48
N PHE A 15 -4.83 -1.18 -24.00
CA PHE A 15 -4.63 -1.47 -22.58
C PHE A 15 -3.64 -0.48 -21.97
N ARG A 16 -4.01 0.10 -20.84
CA ARG A 16 -3.09 0.85 -19.98
C ARG A 16 -3.15 0.20 -18.61
N MET A 17 -2.01 -0.28 -18.16
CA MET A 17 -1.93 -1.04 -16.92
C MET A 17 -0.81 -0.52 -16.03
N GLY A 18 -0.94 -0.82 -14.75
CA GLY A 18 0.08 -0.49 -13.76
C GLY A 18 -0.35 -0.98 -12.40
N GLN A 19 0.58 -0.97 -11.47
CA GLN A 19 0.32 -1.37 -10.10
C GLN A 19 0.77 -0.25 -9.18
N THR A 20 -0.18 0.37 -8.50
CA THR A 20 0.03 1.34 -7.42
C THR A 20 1.18 2.33 -7.71
N HIS A 21 0.98 3.25 -8.61
CA HIS A 21 1.97 4.28 -8.95
C HIS A 21 2.08 5.31 -7.82
N VAL A 22 2.68 4.91 -6.70
CA VAL A 22 2.75 5.70 -5.46
C VAL A 22 3.36 7.08 -5.72
N ASN A 23 4.48 7.13 -6.42
CA ASN A 23 5.21 8.38 -6.67
C ASN A 23 4.37 9.44 -7.38
N ARG A 24 3.41 9.02 -8.20
CA ARG A 24 2.52 9.96 -8.90
C ARG A 24 1.62 10.75 -7.94
N TRP A 25 1.30 10.15 -6.79
CA TRP A 25 0.31 10.69 -5.88
C TRP A 25 0.89 11.17 -4.55
N THR A 26 2.17 10.87 -4.28
CA THR A 26 2.80 11.12 -2.98
C THR A 26 2.72 12.58 -2.57
N ASP A 27 3.12 13.50 -3.42
CA ASP A 27 3.16 14.93 -3.09
C ASP A 27 1.76 15.47 -2.79
N ASP A 28 0.77 15.09 -3.60
CA ASP A 28 -0.62 15.52 -3.39
C ASP A 28 -1.21 14.95 -2.09
N LEU A 29 -0.93 13.68 -1.80
CA LEU A 29 -1.43 13.02 -0.59
C LEU A 29 -0.78 13.59 0.67
N VAL A 30 0.53 13.85 0.66
CA VAL A 30 1.23 14.47 1.79
C VAL A 30 0.68 15.87 2.04
N ARG A 31 0.47 16.66 1.01
CA ARG A 31 -0.14 17.99 1.13
C ARG A 31 -1.52 17.91 1.78
N ARG A 32 -2.36 16.96 1.37
CA ARG A 32 -3.70 16.77 1.95
C ARG A 32 -3.65 16.36 3.42
N ILE A 33 -2.67 15.58 3.82
CA ILE A 33 -2.44 15.20 5.22
C ILE A 33 -2.03 16.45 6.01
N ASP A 34 -1.08 17.22 5.51
CA ASP A 34 -0.60 18.45 6.17
C ASP A 34 -1.72 19.50 6.33
N GLU A 35 -2.62 19.59 5.37
CA GLU A 35 -3.78 20.50 5.41
C GLU A 35 -4.94 19.95 6.26
N GLY A 36 -4.83 18.76 6.81
CA GLY A 36 -5.88 18.12 7.61
C GLY A 36 -7.08 17.62 6.83
N GLN A 37 -6.97 17.49 5.50
CA GLN A 37 -8.07 17.00 4.66
C GLN A 37 -8.29 15.49 4.80
N ILE A 38 -7.23 14.74 5.06
CA ILE A 38 -7.26 13.30 5.29
C ILE A 38 -6.37 12.95 6.47
N ASP A 39 -6.75 11.93 7.21
CA ASP A 39 -5.97 11.38 8.30
C ASP A 39 -5.91 9.84 8.17
N PRO A 40 -4.87 9.30 7.52
CA PRO A 40 -4.71 7.85 7.34
C PRO A 40 -4.06 7.16 8.55
N SER A 41 -3.78 7.87 9.64
CA SER A 41 -3.06 7.32 10.80
C SER A 41 -3.77 6.14 11.47
N PHE A 42 -5.07 5.98 11.24
CA PHE A 42 -5.85 4.87 11.80
C PHE A 42 -5.34 3.48 11.36
N VAL A 43 -4.61 3.40 10.25
CA VAL A 43 -4.04 2.12 9.80
C VAL A 43 -2.75 1.75 10.53
N ILE A 44 -2.10 2.70 11.20
CA ILE A 44 -0.87 2.45 11.96
C ILE A 44 -1.25 1.78 13.28
N THR A 45 -0.94 0.49 13.40
CA THR A 45 -1.28 -0.30 14.58
C THR A 45 -0.10 -0.51 15.52
N HIS A 46 1.12 -0.45 14.99
CA HIS A 46 2.34 -0.71 15.76
C HIS A 46 3.42 0.29 15.39
N GLU A 47 4.04 0.87 16.39
CA GLU A 47 5.23 1.71 16.25
C GLU A 47 6.31 1.14 17.18
N VAL A 48 7.39 0.65 16.62
CA VAL A 48 8.45 -0.04 17.40
C VAL A 48 9.83 0.38 16.92
N PRO A 49 10.85 0.21 17.75
CA PRO A 49 12.25 0.41 17.35
C PRO A 49 12.64 -0.50 16.19
N LEU A 50 13.62 -0.09 15.40
CA LEU A 50 14.07 -0.83 14.22
C LEU A 50 14.54 -2.25 14.56
N ASP A 51 15.14 -2.46 15.71
CA ASP A 51 15.64 -3.78 16.15
C ASP A 51 14.52 -4.82 16.35
N GLN A 52 13.29 -4.38 16.52
CA GLN A 52 12.11 -5.27 16.59
C GLN A 52 11.54 -5.63 15.21
N GLY A 53 12.15 -5.20 14.15
CA GLY A 53 11.70 -5.48 12.78
C GLY A 53 11.42 -6.96 12.51
N PRO A 54 12.35 -7.89 12.80
CA PRO A 54 12.13 -9.32 12.56
C PRO A 54 10.89 -9.89 13.27
N GLU A 55 10.64 -9.44 14.50
CA GLU A 55 9.43 -9.84 15.24
C GLU A 55 8.17 -9.28 14.61
N MET A 56 8.18 -8.02 14.19
CA MET A 56 7.04 -7.38 13.56
C MET A 56 6.70 -8.01 12.20
N TYR A 57 7.68 -8.44 11.45
CA TYR A 57 7.45 -9.21 10.23
C TYR A 57 6.70 -10.51 10.49
N ARG A 58 7.05 -11.22 11.56
CA ARG A 58 6.33 -12.43 11.97
C ARG A 58 4.89 -12.11 12.39
N THR A 59 4.72 -11.11 13.25
CA THR A 59 3.41 -10.66 13.73
C THR A 59 2.48 -10.29 12.58
N PHE A 60 2.99 -9.54 11.61
CA PHE A 60 2.24 -9.16 10.42
C PHE A 60 1.89 -10.37 9.55
N ARG A 61 2.88 -11.22 9.26
CA ARG A 61 2.68 -12.41 8.44
C ARG A 61 1.64 -13.35 9.05
N ASP A 62 1.73 -13.58 10.35
CA ASP A 62 0.87 -14.53 11.05
C ASP A 62 -0.45 -13.90 11.50
N LYS A 63 -0.71 -12.64 11.12
CA LYS A 63 -1.92 -11.88 11.42
C LYS A 63 -2.24 -11.83 12.91
N GLN A 64 -1.22 -11.67 13.72
CA GLN A 64 -1.34 -11.59 15.17
C GLN A 64 -1.52 -10.14 15.64
N ASP A 65 -2.05 -9.98 16.86
CA ASP A 65 -2.17 -8.70 17.56
C ASP A 65 -2.88 -7.60 16.72
N SER A 66 -3.84 -8.00 15.90
CA SER A 66 -4.58 -7.09 15.00
C SER A 66 -3.67 -6.17 14.19
N CYS A 67 -2.51 -6.68 13.76
CA CYS A 67 -1.48 -5.92 13.07
C CYS A 67 -1.90 -5.58 11.64
N ILE A 68 -2.04 -4.29 11.35
CA ILE A 68 -2.36 -3.78 10.01
C ILE A 68 -1.15 -3.09 9.39
N LYS A 69 -0.53 -2.16 10.11
CA LYS A 69 0.61 -1.40 9.65
C LYS A 69 1.63 -1.21 10.76
N VAL A 70 2.86 -1.55 10.49
CA VAL A 70 3.99 -1.36 11.41
C VAL A 70 4.86 -0.22 10.91
N VAL A 71 5.22 0.70 11.81
CA VAL A 71 6.22 1.73 11.59
C VAL A 71 7.44 1.37 12.42
N LEU A 72 8.59 1.23 11.76
CA LEU A 72 9.88 1.00 12.41
C LEU A 72 10.60 2.32 12.57
N LYS A 73 10.99 2.63 13.78
CA LYS A 73 11.73 3.86 14.11
C LYS A 73 13.22 3.52 14.28
N PRO A 74 14.10 4.16 13.49
CA PRO A 74 15.54 3.94 13.63
C PRO A 74 16.11 4.43 14.95
#